data_fea16b2295a75e041679f0797d283c9a
#
_entry.id   fea16b2295a75e041679f0797d283c9a
#
_cell.length_a   1.000
_cell.length_b   1.000
_cell.length_c   1.000
_cell.angle_alpha   90.00
_cell.angle_beta   90.00
_cell.angle_gamma   90.00
#
_symmetry.space_group_name_H-M   'P 1'
#
loop_
_entity.id
_entity.type
_entity.pdbx_description
1 polymer ?
#
loop_
_entity_poly.entity_id
_entity_poly.type
_entity_poly.pdbx_seq_one_letter_code
_entity_poly.pdbx_strand_id
1 'polypeptide(L)'
;MKGFKIINLAKILNQIKAEGVSMRRRFVVYIFSAIALVLSLILLLLNLFGVMNPANSQVMDVLDTQLLSYADQMEHDYNEVAAHAISFSGQIQTTVERFLAKNHLAFEDLKNNADALSALQSELYNTVYLNMQLAPSSGAFYILDTTVNGQSDPQLYNGIYLKYINLYSESAVNNEIALYRGSFSTAKEGNLTFHSGWNNEMRTDFFNHCESEFTKGTYYILSPTIEIPDTWERARYVYTPIRDSREHIIGVCGFEVNDLYFQLSKKACDSKLGQLVGALLDEESGVSSGQFSSNRYNTANSDDVEVTTKGRATIFDFGTEKCIGKTKNVTLGKNSFTVALMMTESQYNAQIRQGQTKTAGVILIVVLFAFAYCLIVSKKYVSPILKKIDQVKLRGDHGEQLKIREIDDLFAFLADKDVAHEEQLKILEAAKQAAEEDAQRHKAAYEKSLEEYRLAQNEIMHLTEDQKKKIVLEDYDYFICNLKTLTPAESRIYELYLEGKTAQEIATILGIQENTLKYHNKNIYGKLGVSSRKQLLRFAALKQQQDKNGEPNI
;
A
#
# COMPACT_ATOMS: atom_id res chain seq x y z
N MET A 1 -40.63 -15.33 15.78
CA MET A 1 -40.84 -15.10 14.33
C MET A 1 -42.34 -15.00 14.06
N LYS A 2 -42.91 -13.80 13.99
CA LYS A 2 -44.30 -13.57 13.60
C LYS A 2 -44.32 -13.30 12.10
N GLY A 3 -45.02 -14.19 11.33
CA GLY A 3 -45.05 -14.12 9.88
C GLY A 3 -45.75 -12.84 9.39
N PHE A 4 -45.07 -12.13 8.49
CA PHE A 4 -45.64 -11.06 7.70
C PHE A 4 -46.78 -11.65 6.82
N LYS A 5 -48.02 -11.33 7.12
CA LYS A 5 -49.15 -11.63 6.23
C LYS A 5 -48.99 -10.83 4.94
N ILE A 6 -48.68 -11.54 3.85
CA ILE A 6 -48.69 -10.94 2.50
C ILE A 6 -50.10 -10.38 2.27
N ILE A 7 -50.19 -9.08 2.21
CA ILE A 7 -51.45 -8.36 1.91
C ILE A 7 -51.84 -8.70 0.47
N ASN A 8 -52.90 -9.47 0.32
CA ASN A 8 -53.36 -9.89 -0.99
C ASN A 8 -54.02 -8.72 -1.71
N LEU A 9 -53.24 -7.97 -2.46
CA LEU A 9 -53.64 -6.78 -3.21
C LEU A 9 -54.84 -7.03 -4.15
N ALA A 10 -54.95 -8.25 -4.72
CA ALA A 10 -56.07 -8.64 -5.55
C ALA A 10 -57.39 -8.72 -4.76
N LYS A 11 -57.33 -9.16 -3.50
CA LYS A 11 -58.51 -9.23 -2.64
C LYS A 11 -59.02 -7.86 -2.22
N ILE A 12 -58.08 -6.91 -1.98
CA ILE A 12 -58.37 -5.52 -1.68
C ILE A 12 -58.98 -4.82 -2.91
N LEU A 13 -58.44 -5.04 -4.10
CA LEU A 13 -58.96 -4.51 -5.36
C LEU A 13 -60.37 -5.04 -5.69
N ASN A 14 -60.64 -6.33 -5.41
CA ASN A 14 -61.99 -6.91 -5.61
C ASN A 14 -63.01 -6.43 -4.58
N GLN A 15 -62.61 -6.21 -3.31
CA GLN A 15 -63.48 -5.57 -2.31
C GLN A 15 -63.77 -4.12 -2.64
N ILE A 16 -62.83 -3.37 -3.22
CA ILE A 16 -63.02 -1.99 -3.71
C ILE A 16 -64.00 -1.93 -4.88
N LYS A 17 -64.13 -3.01 -5.66
CA LYS A 17 -65.08 -3.11 -6.77
C LYS A 17 -66.51 -3.44 -6.33
N ALA A 18 -66.69 -4.19 -5.23
CA ALA A 18 -67.98 -4.72 -4.77
C ALA A 18 -68.75 -3.78 -3.81
N GLU A 19 -68.06 -3.02 -2.97
CA GLU A 19 -68.66 -2.04 -2.07
C GLU A 19 -68.44 -0.65 -2.64
N GLY A 20 -69.50 0.18 -2.68
CA GLY A 20 -69.46 1.58 -3.13
C GLY A 20 -68.45 2.39 -2.31
N VAL A 21 -67.16 2.17 -2.54
CA VAL A 21 -66.04 2.84 -1.84
C VAL A 21 -66.09 4.31 -2.19
N SER A 22 -66.13 5.16 -1.17
CA SER A 22 -66.18 6.61 -1.32
C SER A 22 -65.12 7.10 -2.31
N MET A 23 -65.48 8.06 -3.16
CA MET A 23 -64.60 8.64 -4.18
C MET A 23 -63.24 9.07 -3.60
N ARG A 24 -63.23 9.47 -2.32
CA ARG A 24 -62.05 9.79 -1.51
C ARG A 24 -61.07 8.60 -1.38
N ARG A 25 -61.58 7.38 -1.11
CA ARG A 25 -60.70 6.18 -0.99
C ARG A 25 -60.17 5.78 -2.35
N ARG A 26 -60.96 5.87 -3.42
CA ARG A 26 -60.48 5.57 -4.79
C ARG A 26 -59.39 6.55 -5.21
N PHE A 27 -59.56 7.84 -4.96
CA PHE A 27 -58.60 8.88 -5.33
C PHE A 27 -57.28 8.71 -4.57
N VAL A 28 -57.31 8.43 -3.26
CA VAL A 28 -56.13 8.13 -2.46
C VAL A 28 -55.41 6.89 -2.98
N VAL A 29 -56.12 5.81 -3.31
CA VAL A 29 -55.51 4.58 -3.85
C VAL A 29 -54.88 4.83 -5.21
N TYR A 30 -55.51 5.62 -6.10
CA TYR A 30 -54.91 5.95 -7.40
C TYR A 30 -53.66 6.84 -7.26
N ILE A 31 -53.66 7.82 -6.39
CA ILE A 31 -52.44 8.64 -6.13
C ILE A 31 -51.33 7.77 -5.56
N PHE A 32 -51.63 6.92 -4.57
CA PHE A 32 -50.64 6.02 -3.99
C PHE A 32 -50.10 5.02 -5.03
N SER A 33 -50.97 4.46 -5.87
CA SER A 33 -50.53 3.53 -6.92
C SER A 33 -49.67 4.22 -7.98
N ALA A 34 -50.01 5.46 -8.37
CA ALA A 34 -49.23 6.25 -9.31
C ALA A 34 -47.83 6.59 -8.76
N ILE A 35 -47.75 6.99 -7.48
CA ILE A 35 -46.50 7.29 -6.82
C ILE A 35 -45.65 6.03 -6.65
N ALA A 36 -46.25 4.88 -6.24
CA ALA A 36 -45.58 3.63 -6.13
C ALA A 36 -45.02 3.13 -7.48
N LEU A 37 -45.78 3.37 -8.57
CA LEU A 37 -45.34 3.04 -9.93
C LEU A 37 -44.16 3.93 -10.38
N VAL A 38 -44.21 5.23 -10.11
CA VAL A 38 -43.12 6.18 -10.44
C VAL A 38 -41.89 5.86 -9.63
N LEU A 39 -41.99 5.57 -8.33
CA LEU A 39 -40.88 5.16 -7.49
C LEU A 39 -40.29 3.83 -7.95
N SER A 40 -41.12 2.85 -8.31
CA SER A 40 -40.67 1.56 -8.84
C SER A 40 -39.94 1.75 -10.18
N LEU A 41 -40.44 2.65 -11.04
CA LEU A 41 -39.78 2.97 -12.32
C LEU A 41 -38.42 3.67 -12.10
N ILE A 42 -38.35 4.61 -11.16
CA ILE A 42 -37.08 5.27 -10.78
C ILE A 42 -36.09 4.24 -10.23
N LEU A 43 -36.50 3.35 -9.34
CA LEU A 43 -35.63 2.28 -8.81
C LEU A 43 -35.16 1.33 -9.92
N LEU A 44 -36.05 1.01 -10.86
CA LEU A 44 -35.71 0.15 -12.01
C LEU A 44 -34.70 0.83 -12.94
N LEU A 45 -34.90 2.12 -13.23
CA LEU A 45 -33.94 2.91 -14.01
C LEU A 45 -32.59 3.07 -13.32
N LEU A 46 -32.57 3.35 -12.02
CA LEU A 46 -31.35 3.43 -11.22
C LEU A 46 -30.59 2.11 -11.23
N ASN A 47 -31.31 0.98 -11.24
CA ASN A 47 -30.70 -0.36 -11.35
C ASN A 47 -30.16 -0.62 -12.76
N LEU A 48 -30.94 -0.31 -13.81
CA LEU A 48 -30.55 -0.49 -15.22
C LEU A 48 -29.33 0.35 -15.61
N PHE A 49 -29.22 1.57 -15.12
CA PHE A 49 -28.06 2.45 -15.37
C PHE A 49 -26.89 2.21 -14.41
N GLY A 50 -26.92 1.16 -13.58
CA GLY A 50 -25.83 0.82 -12.66
C GLY A 50 -25.62 1.83 -11.53
N VAL A 51 -26.50 2.81 -11.38
CA VAL A 51 -26.43 3.83 -10.31
C VAL A 51 -26.70 3.21 -8.93
N MET A 52 -27.32 2.03 -8.88
CA MET A 52 -27.52 1.28 -7.62
C MET A 52 -26.26 0.53 -7.13
N ASN A 53 -25.14 0.61 -7.85
CA ASN A 53 -23.84 0.08 -7.37
C ASN A 53 -22.76 1.17 -7.22
N PRO A 54 -23.09 2.36 -6.70
CA PRO A 54 -22.09 3.42 -6.53
C PRO A 54 -20.97 3.00 -5.55
N ALA A 55 -21.27 2.12 -4.58
CA ALA A 55 -20.28 1.62 -3.63
C ALA A 55 -19.18 0.79 -4.29
N ASN A 56 -19.54 -0.07 -5.26
CA ASN A 56 -18.56 -0.85 -6.01
C ASN A 56 -17.65 0.06 -6.87
N SER A 57 -18.24 1.02 -7.59
CA SER A 57 -17.46 1.99 -8.38
C SER A 57 -16.52 2.81 -7.50
N GLN A 58 -17.00 3.32 -6.36
CA GLN A 58 -16.20 4.11 -5.43
C GLN A 58 -15.02 3.31 -4.85
N VAL A 59 -15.24 2.05 -4.46
CA VAL A 59 -14.16 1.17 -3.98
C VAL A 59 -13.11 0.97 -5.07
N MET A 60 -13.55 0.71 -6.32
CA MET A 60 -12.64 0.51 -7.44
C MET A 60 -11.87 1.80 -7.80
N ASP A 61 -12.51 2.96 -7.76
CA ASP A 61 -11.87 4.24 -8.06
C ASP A 61 -10.82 4.62 -6.99
N VAL A 62 -11.09 4.30 -5.71
CA VAL A 62 -10.11 4.47 -4.64
C VAL A 62 -8.94 3.51 -4.81
N LEU A 63 -9.21 2.24 -5.14
CA LEU A 63 -8.17 1.26 -5.43
C LEU A 63 -7.31 1.66 -6.63
N ASP A 64 -7.91 2.17 -7.71
CA ASP A 64 -7.17 2.67 -8.88
C ASP A 64 -6.21 3.81 -8.49
N THR A 65 -6.70 4.79 -7.71
CA THR A 65 -5.87 5.92 -7.26
C THR A 65 -4.72 5.46 -6.37
N GLN A 66 -4.99 4.56 -5.43
CA GLN A 66 -3.97 4.06 -4.52
C GLN A 66 -2.98 3.13 -5.21
N LEU A 67 -3.43 2.33 -6.17
CA LEU A 67 -2.56 1.50 -7.00
C LEU A 67 -1.57 2.36 -7.79
N LEU A 68 -2.03 3.46 -8.38
CA LEU A 68 -1.15 4.38 -9.10
C LEU A 68 -0.05 4.91 -8.18
N SER A 69 -0.43 5.41 -7.01
CA SER A 69 0.54 5.91 -6.03
C SER A 69 1.49 4.82 -5.53
N TYR A 70 0.97 3.63 -5.28
CA TYR A 70 1.78 2.49 -4.83
C TYR A 70 2.76 2.02 -5.90
N ALA A 71 2.32 1.99 -7.16
CA ALA A 71 3.17 1.62 -8.29
C ALA A 71 4.27 2.66 -8.54
N ASP A 72 3.94 3.94 -8.48
CA ASP A 72 4.92 5.03 -8.63
C ASP A 72 5.94 4.99 -7.48
N GLN A 73 5.52 4.65 -6.26
CA GLN A 73 6.42 4.44 -5.13
C GLN A 73 7.34 3.23 -5.35
N MET A 74 6.80 2.10 -5.85
CA MET A 74 7.60 0.92 -6.18
C MET A 74 8.67 1.24 -7.22
N GLU A 75 8.29 1.95 -8.28
CA GLU A 75 9.22 2.36 -9.33
C GLU A 75 10.31 3.28 -8.77
N HIS A 76 9.95 4.24 -7.94
CA HIS A 76 10.90 5.14 -7.28
C HIS A 76 11.88 4.36 -6.39
N ASP A 77 11.36 3.49 -5.52
CA ASP A 77 12.16 2.74 -4.55
C ASP A 77 13.15 1.79 -5.23
N TYR A 78 12.71 1.06 -6.26
CA TYR A 78 13.62 0.16 -6.98
C TYR A 78 14.64 0.92 -7.83
N ASN A 79 14.29 2.07 -8.38
CA ASN A 79 15.23 2.95 -9.07
C ASN A 79 16.26 3.54 -8.11
N GLU A 80 15.88 3.83 -6.86
CA GLU A 80 16.84 4.25 -5.81
C GLU A 80 17.83 3.12 -5.49
N VAL A 81 17.35 1.90 -5.27
CA VAL A 81 18.22 0.73 -5.06
C VAL A 81 19.16 0.52 -6.26
N ALA A 82 18.64 0.69 -7.47
CA ALA A 82 19.43 0.56 -8.70
C ALA A 82 20.53 1.64 -8.81
N ALA A 83 20.23 2.87 -8.43
CA ALA A 83 21.23 3.95 -8.40
C ALA A 83 22.35 3.65 -7.40
N HIS A 84 22.00 3.09 -6.24
CA HIS A 84 22.99 2.59 -5.29
C HIS A 84 23.81 1.44 -5.87
N ALA A 85 23.19 0.48 -6.59
CA ALA A 85 23.90 -0.62 -7.21
C ALA A 85 24.93 -0.15 -8.25
N ILE A 86 24.55 0.81 -9.10
CA ILE A 86 25.45 1.40 -10.09
C ILE A 86 26.63 2.10 -9.41
N SER A 87 26.39 2.89 -8.37
CA SER A 87 27.45 3.54 -7.58
C SER A 87 28.37 2.50 -6.92
N PHE A 88 27.77 1.45 -6.37
CA PHE A 88 28.48 0.35 -5.74
C PHE A 88 29.39 -0.38 -6.74
N SER A 89 28.91 -0.64 -7.96
CA SER A 89 29.71 -1.25 -9.02
C SER A 89 30.96 -0.43 -9.34
N GLY A 90 30.85 0.90 -9.46
CA GLY A 90 32.00 1.75 -9.69
C GLY A 90 33.02 1.74 -8.54
N GLN A 91 32.55 1.63 -7.29
CA GLN A 91 33.44 1.52 -6.12
C GLN A 91 34.17 0.18 -6.12
N ILE A 92 33.49 -0.92 -6.45
CA ILE A 92 34.13 -2.24 -6.57
C ILE A 92 35.13 -2.23 -7.70
N GLN A 93 34.77 -1.78 -8.88
CA GLN A 93 35.66 -1.65 -10.03
C GLN A 93 36.96 -0.93 -9.63
N THR A 94 36.84 0.27 -9.05
CA THR A 94 38.00 1.06 -8.62
C THR A 94 38.88 0.31 -7.62
N THR A 95 38.27 -0.43 -6.70
CA THR A 95 39.00 -1.18 -5.68
C THR A 95 39.68 -2.40 -6.27
N VAL A 96 39.01 -3.15 -7.14
CA VAL A 96 39.59 -4.30 -7.86
C VAL A 96 40.76 -3.84 -8.72
N GLU A 97 40.61 -2.80 -9.53
CA GLU A 97 41.68 -2.28 -10.39
C GLU A 97 42.91 -1.81 -9.56
N ARG A 98 42.65 -1.13 -8.45
CA ARG A 98 43.70 -0.68 -7.52
C ARG A 98 44.43 -1.88 -6.89
N PHE A 99 43.67 -2.91 -6.48
CA PHE A 99 44.25 -4.14 -5.93
C PHE A 99 45.14 -4.87 -6.94
N LEU A 100 44.62 -5.02 -8.16
CA LEU A 100 45.38 -5.69 -9.25
C LEU A 100 46.67 -4.91 -9.58
N ALA A 101 46.59 -3.60 -9.72
CA ALA A 101 47.74 -2.74 -10.00
C ALA A 101 48.79 -2.81 -8.86
N LYS A 102 48.36 -2.77 -7.60
CA LYS A 102 49.23 -2.83 -6.41
C LYS A 102 49.98 -4.16 -6.31
N ASN A 103 49.31 -5.24 -6.70
CA ASN A 103 49.87 -6.59 -6.60
C ASN A 103 50.50 -7.09 -7.92
N HIS A 104 50.51 -6.25 -8.96
CA HIS A 104 51.00 -6.60 -10.31
C HIS A 104 50.30 -7.84 -10.91
N LEU A 105 49.00 -7.99 -10.69
CA LEU A 105 48.16 -9.09 -11.17
C LEU A 105 47.25 -8.63 -12.33
N ALA A 106 46.98 -9.53 -13.27
CA ALA A 106 45.82 -9.41 -14.15
C ALA A 106 44.58 -10.02 -13.49
N PHE A 107 43.40 -9.74 -14.00
CA PHE A 107 42.14 -10.28 -13.43
C PHE A 107 42.13 -11.82 -13.53
N GLU A 108 42.63 -12.36 -14.61
CA GLU A 108 42.72 -13.80 -14.87
C GLU A 108 43.62 -14.53 -13.85
N ASP A 109 44.63 -13.84 -13.26
CA ASP A 109 45.55 -14.37 -12.25
C ASP A 109 44.88 -14.59 -10.88
N LEU A 110 43.64 -14.05 -10.70
CA LEU A 110 42.83 -14.29 -9.52
C LEU A 110 42.26 -15.72 -9.50
N LYS A 111 42.09 -16.35 -10.67
CA LYS A 111 41.50 -17.69 -10.77
C LYS A 111 42.39 -18.72 -10.09
N ASN A 112 41.82 -19.51 -9.19
CA ASN A 112 42.49 -20.47 -8.33
C ASN A 112 43.59 -19.88 -7.40
N ASN A 113 43.55 -18.56 -7.17
CA ASN A 113 44.48 -17.88 -6.26
C ASN A 113 43.74 -17.49 -4.97
N ALA A 114 43.68 -18.44 -4.03
CA ALA A 114 42.93 -18.28 -2.78
C ALA A 114 43.45 -17.11 -1.92
N ASP A 115 44.76 -16.90 -1.89
CA ASP A 115 45.36 -15.83 -1.08
C ASP A 115 45.01 -14.44 -1.65
N ALA A 116 45.17 -14.27 -2.96
CA ALA A 116 44.80 -13.01 -3.63
C ALA A 116 43.31 -12.71 -3.52
N LEU A 117 42.46 -13.72 -3.70
CA LEU A 117 41.01 -13.55 -3.57
C LEU A 117 40.57 -13.22 -2.13
N SER A 118 41.20 -13.85 -1.13
CA SER A 118 40.94 -13.54 0.27
C SER A 118 41.39 -12.12 0.63
N ALA A 119 42.55 -11.69 0.15
CA ALA A 119 43.05 -10.34 0.35
C ALA A 119 42.16 -9.28 -0.35
N LEU A 120 41.71 -9.57 -1.57
CA LEU A 120 40.77 -8.72 -2.29
C LEU A 120 39.42 -8.61 -1.57
N GLN A 121 38.89 -9.72 -1.03
CA GLN A 121 37.68 -9.71 -0.22
C GLN A 121 37.84 -8.82 1.01
N SER A 122 38.98 -8.87 1.72
CA SER A 122 39.24 -8.00 2.86
C SER A 122 39.25 -6.51 2.44
N GLU A 123 39.87 -6.16 1.30
CA GLU A 123 39.83 -4.77 0.79
C GLU A 123 38.40 -4.34 0.37
N LEU A 124 37.60 -5.24 -0.16
CA LEU A 124 36.20 -4.95 -0.62
C LEU A 124 35.17 -5.00 0.50
N TYR A 125 35.42 -5.65 1.61
CA TYR A 125 34.46 -5.86 2.69
C TYR A 125 33.81 -4.56 3.16
N ASN A 126 34.60 -3.54 3.47
CA ASN A 126 34.09 -2.25 3.93
C ASN A 126 33.20 -1.57 2.87
N THR A 127 33.54 -1.74 1.60
CA THR A 127 32.73 -1.20 0.49
C THR A 127 31.36 -1.89 0.45
N VAL A 128 31.32 -3.21 0.57
CA VAL A 128 30.04 -3.97 0.60
C VAL A 128 29.21 -3.57 1.83
N TYR A 129 29.86 -3.56 2.99
CA TYR A 129 29.21 -3.23 4.25
C TYR A 129 28.58 -1.83 4.25
N LEU A 130 29.33 -0.82 3.80
CA LEU A 130 28.83 0.56 3.74
C LEU A 130 27.69 0.70 2.73
N ASN A 131 27.82 0.11 1.55
CA ASN A 131 26.75 0.16 0.55
C ASN A 131 25.47 -0.56 1.04
N MET A 132 25.61 -1.68 1.75
CA MET A 132 24.47 -2.37 2.39
C MET A 132 23.75 -1.47 3.42
N GLN A 133 24.50 -0.63 4.15
CA GLN A 133 23.90 0.31 5.12
C GLN A 133 23.20 1.49 4.45
N LEU A 134 23.62 1.86 3.26
CA LEU A 134 23.06 3.00 2.52
C LEU A 134 21.83 2.64 1.71
N ALA A 135 21.83 1.46 1.10
CA ALA A 135 20.74 1.04 0.22
C ALA A 135 19.54 0.47 1.03
N PRO A 136 18.31 0.77 0.63
CA PRO A 136 17.12 0.21 1.24
C PRO A 136 16.92 -1.26 0.80
N SER A 137 17.65 -2.18 1.42
CA SER A 137 17.75 -3.58 1.03
C SER A 137 17.84 -4.53 2.24
N SER A 138 17.66 -5.83 2.04
CA SER A 138 17.88 -6.88 3.04
C SER A 138 19.29 -7.46 3.04
N GLY A 139 20.06 -7.20 1.98
CA GLY A 139 21.42 -7.65 1.83
C GLY A 139 22.12 -6.98 0.66
N ALA A 140 23.45 -7.13 0.63
CA ALA A 140 24.29 -6.64 -0.47
C ALA A 140 25.30 -7.71 -0.86
N PHE A 141 25.61 -7.76 -2.12
CA PHE A 141 26.58 -8.73 -2.65
C PHE A 141 27.39 -8.15 -3.80
N TYR A 142 28.55 -8.71 -3.98
CA TYR A 142 29.24 -8.73 -5.26
C TYR A 142 29.72 -10.14 -5.58
N ILE A 143 29.85 -10.45 -6.83
CA ILE A 143 30.33 -11.71 -7.38
C ILE A 143 31.26 -11.39 -8.52
N LEU A 144 32.47 -11.92 -8.50
CA LEU A 144 33.42 -11.80 -9.60
C LEU A 144 33.44 -13.08 -10.42
N ASP A 145 33.68 -12.95 -11.72
CA ASP A 145 33.85 -14.08 -12.63
C ASP A 145 35.19 -14.79 -12.41
N THR A 146 35.40 -15.22 -11.18
CA THR A 146 36.61 -15.94 -10.73
C THR A 146 36.25 -16.88 -9.60
N THR A 147 37.11 -17.91 -9.37
CA THR A 147 36.88 -18.95 -8.36
C THR A 147 38.18 -19.55 -7.87
N VAL A 148 38.18 -20.07 -6.64
CA VAL A 148 39.25 -20.95 -6.11
C VAL A 148 38.98 -22.42 -6.42
N ASN A 149 37.79 -22.76 -6.96
CA ASN A 149 37.34 -24.11 -7.26
C ASN A 149 37.11 -24.31 -8.77
N GLY A 150 38.07 -23.98 -9.60
CA GLY A 150 37.94 -23.98 -11.06
C GLY A 150 37.62 -25.33 -11.72
N GLN A 151 37.53 -26.42 -10.94
CA GLN A 151 37.10 -27.76 -11.38
C GLN A 151 35.69 -28.13 -10.90
N SER A 152 35.00 -27.21 -10.22
CA SER A 152 33.64 -27.48 -9.73
C SER A 152 32.62 -27.55 -10.87
N ASP A 153 31.70 -28.51 -10.77
CA ASP A 153 30.53 -28.62 -11.63
C ASP A 153 29.28 -28.72 -10.74
N PRO A 154 28.33 -27.76 -10.79
CA PRO A 154 28.39 -26.51 -11.56
C PRO A 154 29.43 -25.50 -11.04
N GLN A 155 29.76 -24.55 -11.92
CA GLN A 155 30.77 -23.53 -11.65
C GLN A 155 30.40 -22.70 -10.40
N LEU A 156 31.38 -22.42 -9.59
CA LEU A 156 31.29 -21.54 -8.41
C LEU A 156 31.97 -20.21 -8.68
N TYR A 157 31.55 -19.19 -7.98
CA TYR A 157 32.04 -17.82 -8.15
C TYR A 157 32.41 -17.19 -6.82
N ASN A 158 33.50 -16.44 -6.82
CA ASN A 158 34.01 -15.76 -5.63
C ASN A 158 33.32 -14.42 -5.41
N GLY A 159 33.04 -14.08 -4.16
CA GLY A 159 32.43 -12.81 -3.80
C GLY A 159 32.11 -12.71 -2.32
N ILE A 160 31.45 -11.61 -1.96
CA ILE A 160 30.89 -11.39 -0.62
C ILE A 160 29.39 -11.21 -0.75
N TYR A 161 28.64 -11.88 0.13
CA TYR A 161 27.23 -11.70 0.29
C TYR A 161 26.89 -11.51 1.77
N LEU A 162 26.47 -10.29 2.11
CA LEU A 162 26.06 -9.88 3.45
C LEU A 162 24.54 -9.79 3.52
N LYS A 163 23.95 -10.27 4.62
CA LYS A 163 22.51 -10.21 4.87
C LYS A 163 22.23 -9.72 6.30
N TYR A 164 21.13 -9.01 6.48
CA TYR A 164 20.57 -8.77 7.80
C TYR A 164 19.90 -10.04 8.33
N ILE A 165 20.27 -10.50 9.53
CA ILE A 165 19.69 -11.70 10.15
C ILE A 165 18.30 -11.40 10.69
N ASN A 166 18.10 -10.25 11.29
CA ASN A 166 16.86 -9.91 11.98
C ASN A 166 16.32 -8.55 11.58
N LEU A 167 15.45 -8.54 10.57
CA LEU A 167 14.79 -7.33 10.07
C LEU A 167 13.64 -6.85 10.98
N TYR A 168 13.14 -7.69 11.90
CA TYR A 168 12.09 -7.30 12.86
C TYR A 168 12.63 -6.55 14.07
N SER A 169 13.93 -6.62 14.32
CA SER A 169 14.50 -6.02 15.51
C SER A 169 14.43 -4.51 15.47
N GLU A 170 13.89 -3.93 16.52
CA GLU A 170 13.96 -2.49 16.77
C GLU A 170 15.29 -2.06 17.38
N SER A 171 16.11 -3.02 17.80
CA SER A 171 17.44 -2.81 18.39
C SER A 171 18.53 -2.99 17.33
N ALA A 172 19.43 -2.02 17.21
CA ALA A 172 20.58 -2.15 16.31
C ALA A 172 21.52 -3.33 16.69
N VAL A 173 21.50 -3.75 17.94
CA VAL A 173 22.26 -4.92 18.42
C VAL A 173 21.70 -6.22 17.87
N ASN A 174 20.41 -6.29 17.60
CA ASN A 174 19.74 -7.48 17.08
C ASN A 174 19.67 -7.48 15.53
N ASN A 175 20.04 -6.39 14.86
CA ASN A 175 20.24 -6.35 13.42
C ASN A 175 21.67 -6.81 13.08
N GLU A 176 22.05 -7.98 13.58
CA GLU A 176 23.34 -8.57 13.22
C GLU A 176 23.38 -8.82 11.71
N ILE A 177 24.58 -8.65 11.16
CA ILE A 177 24.86 -8.95 9.76
C ILE A 177 25.51 -10.33 9.71
N ALA A 178 24.99 -11.19 8.86
CA ALA A 178 25.60 -12.47 8.55
C ALA A 178 26.39 -12.38 7.25
N LEU A 179 27.52 -13.08 7.25
CA LEU A 179 28.19 -13.49 6.03
C LEU A 179 27.48 -14.73 5.48
N TYR A 180 26.72 -14.53 4.40
CA TYR A 180 26.04 -15.63 3.73
C TYR A 180 26.97 -16.37 2.77
N ARG A 181 27.81 -15.61 2.05
CA ARG A 181 28.92 -16.12 1.19
C ARG A 181 30.13 -15.23 1.36
N GLY A 182 31.28 -15.82 1.33
CA GLY A 182 32.58 -15.15 1.44
C GLY A 182 33.61 -15.92 2.26
N SER A 183 34.84 -15.39 2.36
CA SER A 183 35.93 -16.06 3.06
C SER A 183 35.78 -15.99 4.58
N PHE A 184 36.32 -16.99 5.26
CA PHE A 184 36.37 -17.01 6.72
C PHE A 184 37.14 -15.82 7.29
N SER A 185 38.20 -15.36 6.60
CA SER A 185 38.96 -14.17 7.00
C SER A 185 38.07 -12.93 7.04
N THR A 186 37.25 -12.73 6.02
CA THR A 186 36.28 -11.63 5.95
C THR A 186 35.28 -11.69 7.12
N ALA A 187 34.76 -12.88 7.44
CA ALA A 187 33.86 -13.04 8.57
C ALA A 187 34.51 -12.68 9.91
N LYS A 188 35.74 -13.12 10.11
CA LYS A 188 36.54 -12.85 11.33
C LYS A 188 36.88 -11.37 11.44
N GLU A 189 37.28 -10.73 10.36
CA GLU A 189 37.58 -9.29 10.29
C GLU A 189 36.37 -8.43 10.61
N GLY A 190 35.24 -8.76 10.01
CA GLY A 190 33.98 -8.08 10.24
C GLY A 190 33.24 -8.46 11.53
N ASN A 191 33.75 -9.45 12.28
CA ASN A 191 33.06 -10.09 13.41
C ASN A 191 31.61 -10.48 13.07
N LEU A 192 31.44 -11.10 11.91
CA LEU A 192 30.15 -11.46 11.34
C LEU A 192 29.70 -12.84 11.83
N THR A 193 28.40 -13.01 11.93
CA THR A 193 27.77 -14.32 12.10
C THR A 193 27.73 -15.05 10.77
N PHE A 194 27.95 -16.38 10.80
CA PHE A 194 27.74 -17.23 9.62
C PHE A 194 26.29 -17.60 9.48
N HIS A 195 25.78 -17.48 8.26
CA HIS A 195 24.46 -18.03 7.91
C HIS A 195 24.52 -19.57 7.89
N SER A 196 23.40 -20.24 8.18
CA SER A 196 23.31 -21.71 8.18
C SER A 196 23.70 -22.35 6.85
N GLY A 197 23.40 -21.67 5.73
CA GLY A 197 23.82 -22.09 4.38
C GLY A 197 25.14 -21.46 3.92
N TRP A 198 26.03 -21.05 4.86
CA TRP A 198 27.29 -20.41 4.51
C TRP A 198 28.17 -21.27 3.62
N ASN A 199 28.78 -20.64 2.62
CA ASN A 199 29.81 -21.21 1.78
C ASN A 199 30.78 -20.10 1.38
N ASN A 200 31.99 -20.49 1.03
CA ASN A 200 33.05 -19.57 0.59
C ASN A 200 32.74 -18.96 -0.79
N GLU A 201 32.09 -19.68 -1.65
CA GLU A 201 31.74 -19.27 -3.00
C GLU A 201 30.25 -19.47 -3.30
N MET A 202 29.80 -18.86 -4.36
CA MET A 202 28.38 -18.85 -4.78
C MET A 202 28.16 -19.67 -6.03
N ARG A 203 27.06 -20.42 -6.04
CA ARG A 203 26.42 -20.88 -7.27
C ARG A 203 25.45 -19.82 -7.72
N THR A 204 25.52 -19.38 -8.98
CA THR A 204 24.64 -18.37 -9.52
C THR A 204 24.53 -18.47 -11.03
N ASP A 205 23.36 -18.12 -11.55
CA ASP A 205 23.08 -18.04 -12.98
C ASP A 205 23.25 -16.61 -13.54
N PHE A 206 23.65 -15.64 -12.70
CA PHE A 206 23.78 -14.22 -13.10
C PHE A 206 24.71 -14.01 -14.29
N PHE A 207 25.69 -14.88 -14.50
CA PHE A 207 26.62 -14.79 -15.62
C PHE A 207 26.15 -15.46 -16.92
N ASN A 208 25.16 -16.36 -16.87
CA ASN A 208 24.75 -17.15 -18.03
C ASN A 208 24.28 -16.31 -19.22
N HIS A 209 23.71 -15.12 -18.94
CA HIS A 209 23.16 -14.20 -19.93
C HIS A 209 23.64 -12.75 -19.74
N CYS A 210 24.65 -12.51 -18.90
CA CYS A 210 25.05 -11.18 -18.47
C CYS A 210 25.38 -10.24 -19.65
N GLU A 211 26.15 -10.71 -20.63
CA GLU A 211 26.49 -9.91 -21.83
C GLU A 211 25.28 -9.58 -22.70
N SER A 212 24.34 -10.50 -22.82
CA SER A 212 23.11 -10.29 -23.62
C SER A 212 22.07 -9.46 -22.87
N GLU A 213 22.10 -9.48 -21.55
CA GLU A 213 21.17 -8.74 -20.70
C GLU A 213 21.58 -7.28 -20.54
N PHE A 214 22.88 -7.00 -20.30
CA PHE A 214 23.40 -5.65 -20.17
C PHE A 214 23.81 -5.04 -21.49
N THR A 215 22.82 -4.94 -22.41
CA THR A 215 22.99 -4.23 -23.68
C THR A 215 23.03 -2.71 -23.48
N LYS A 216 23.38 -1.97 -24.55
CA LYS A 216 23.47 -0.52 -24.50
C LYS A 216 22.14 0.11 -24.05
N GLY A 217 22.14 0.76 -22.90
CA GLY A 217 20.95 1.38 -22.28
C GLY A 217 20.34 0.61 -21.10
N THR A 218 20.78 -0.63 -20.83
CA THR A 218 20.40 -1.37 -19.62
C THR A 218 21.47 -1.19 -18.57
N TYR A 219 21.15 -0.48 -17.49
CA TYR A 219 22.10 -0.18 -16.42
C TYR A 219 21.97 -1.13 -15.25
N TYR A 220 20.80 -1.69 -15.02
CA TYR A 220 20.54 -2.64 -13.96
C TYR A 220 19.44 -3.64 -14.37
N ILE A 221 19.39 -4.73 -13.64
CA ILE A 221 18.35 -5.77 -13.79
C ILE A 221 17.70 -5.97 -12.43
N LEU A 222 16.37 -6.06 -12.42
CA LEU A 222 15.61 -6.62 -11.31
C LEU A 222 15.25 -8.06 -11.67
N SER A 223 15.67 -9.02 -10.85
CA SER A 223 15.36 -10.42 -11.06
C SER A 223 13.86 -10.71 -10.76
N PRO A 224 13.28 -11.77 -11.32
CA PRO A 224 12.08 -12.38 -10.77
C PRO A 224 12.35 -12.82 -9.31
N THR A 225 11.30 -13.22 -8.60
CA THR A 225 11.42 -13.80 -7.26
C THR A 225 12.06 -15.19 -7.38
N ILE A 226 13.19 -15.41 -6.71
CA ILE A 226 13.90 -16.68 -6.68
C ILE A 226 14.11 -17.16 -5.25
N GLU A 227 14.10 -18.48 -5.07
CA GLU A 227 14.50 -19.10 -3.81
C GLU A 227 16.01 -18.98 -3.62
N ILE A 228 16.41 -18.58 -2.41
CA ILE A 228 17.84 -18.53 -2.07
C ILE A 228 18.30 -19.96 -1.80
N PRO A 229 19.32 -20.46 -2.52
CA PRO A 229 19.79 -21.83 -2.38
C PRO A 229 20.09 -22.20 -0.92
N ASP A 230 19.70 -23.41 -0.52
CA ASP A 230 19.88 -23.98 0.82
C ASP A 230 19.11 -23.22 1.93
N THR A 231 18.09 -22.45 1.57
CA THR A 231 17.21 -21.74 2.51
C THR A 231 15.74 -21.88 2.09
N TRP A 232 14.84 -21.44 2.96
CA TRP A 232 13.42 -21.26 2.68
C TRP A 232 13.09 -19.81 2.29
N GLU A 233 14.10 -18.94 2.19
CA GLU A 233 13.95 -17.54 1.88
C GLU A 233 13.82 -17.33 0.37
N ARG A 234 12.96 -16.39 0.00
CA ARG A 234 12.83 -15.91 -1.37
C ARG A 234 13.23 -14.45 -1.44
N ALA A 235 13.86 -14.08 -2.53
CA ALA A 235 14.32 -12.72 -2.75
C ALA A 235 14.26 -12.32 -4.22
N ARG A 236 14.29 -11.01 -4.44
CA ARG A 236 14.63 -10.36 -5.71
C ARG A 236 16.00 -9.73 -5.58
N TYR A 237 16.70 -9.68 -6.67
CA TYR A 237 18.00 -9.03 -6.75
C TYR A 237 17.95 -7.86 -7.71
N VAL A 238 18.40 -6.70 -7.23
CA VAL A 238 18.70 -5.54 -8.06
C VAL A 238 20.19 -5.55 -8.30
N TYR A 239 20.63 -5.86 -9.50
CA TYR A 239 22.04 -6.03 -9.77
C TYR A 239 22.49 -5.32 -11.06
N THR A 240 23.79 -5.01 -11.11
CA THR A 240 24.46 -4.30 -12.20
C THR A 240 25.81 -4.98 -12.50
N PRO A 241 26.31 -4.91 -13.73
CA PRO A 241 27.60 -5.48 -14.06
C PRO A 241 28.73 -4.65 -13.44
N ILE A 242 29.79 -5.33 -13.03
CA ILE A 242 31.08 -4.75 -12.71
C ILE A 242 31.93 -4.87 -13.98
N ARG A 243 32.41 -3.74 -14.51
CA ARG A 243 33.21 -3.72 -15.72
C ARG A 243 34.66 -3.37 -15.41
N ASP A 244 35.57 -3.88 -16.20
CA ASP A 244 36.95 -3.41 -16.18
C ASP A 244 37.13 -2.14 -17.00
N SER A 245 38.32 -1.57 -17.03
CA SER A 245 38.67 -0.38 -17.83
C SER A 245 38.58 -0.60 -19.35
N ARG A 246 38.37 -1.82 -19.81
CA ARG A 246 38.13 -2.22 -21.21
C ARG A 246 36.68 -2.52 -21.50
N GLU A 247 35.77 -2.20 -20.58
CA GLU A 247 34.34 -2.47 -20.67
C GLU A 247 33.95 -3.95 -20.62
N HIS A 248 34.86 -4.88 -20.31
CA HIS A 248 34.51 -6.29 -20.12
C HIS A 248 33.81 -6.48 -18.77
N ILE A 249 32.80 -7.33 -18.74
CA ILE A 249 32.13 -7.69 -17.50
C ILE A 249 33.02 -8.65 -16.71
N ILE A 250 33.50 -8.20 -15.57
CA ILE A 250 34.35 -8.99 -14.65
C ILE A 250 33.56 -9.50 -13.45
N GLY A 251 32.33 -9.09 -13.30
CA GLY A 251 31.49 -9.47 -12.19
C GLY A 251 30.12 -8.80 -12.23
N VAL A 252 29.36 -9.05 -11.20
CA VAL A 252 28.09 -8.37 -10.90
C VAL A 252 28.05 -7.98 -9.43
N CYS A 253 27.35 -6.91 -9.11
CA CYS A 253 27.05 -6.53 -7.74
C CYS A 253 25.66 -5.97 -7.61
N GLY A 254 25.14 -5.96 -6.40
CA GLY A 254 23.81 -5.45 -6.18
C GLY A 254 23.29 -5.69 -4.78
N PHE A 255 21.97 -5.62 -4.67
CA PHE A 255 21.25 -5.69 -3.43
C PHE A 255 20.14 -6.73 -3.48
N GLU A 256 19.90 -7.34 -2.33
CA GLU A 256 18.80 -8.27 -2.10
C GLU A 256 17.60 -7.53 -1.49
N VAL A 257 16.42 -7.86 -1.99
CA VAL A 257 15.14 -7.52 -1.38
C VAL A 257 14.39 -8.82 -1.11
N ASN A 258 14.53 -9.37 0.10
CA ASN A 258 13.83 -10.59 0.47
C ASN A 258 12.38 -10.33 0.84
N ASP A 259 11.58 -11.40 0.94
CA ASP A 259 10.14 -11.31 1.23
C ASP A 259 9.86 -10.59 2.56
N LEU A 260 10.68 -10.82 3.57
CA LEU A 260 10.52 -10.17 4.87
C LEU A 260 10.80 -8.67 4.79
N TYR A 261 11.87 -8.28 4.09
CA TYR A 261 12.18 -6.87 3.88
C TYR A 261 11.07 -6.18 3.07
N PHE A 262 10.61 -6.82 2.01
CA PHE A 262 9.49 -6.33 1.20
C PHE A 262 8.25 -6.11 2.08
N GLN A 263 7.88 -7.09 2.89
CA GLN A 263 6.75 -6.99 3.81
C GLN A 263 6.87 -5.82 4.80
N LEU A 264 8.05 -5.57 5.32
CA LEU A 264 8.28 -4.53 6.32
C LEU A 264 8.35 -3.12 5.71
N SER A 265 8.99 -3.00 4.54
CA SER A 265 9.30 -1.72 3.89
C SER A 265 8.26 -1.27 2.86
N LYS A 266 7.60 -2.21 2.17
CA LYS A 266 6.69 -1.94 1.05
C LYS A 266 5.22 -2.08 1.44
N LYS A 267 4.85 -1.59 2.61
CA LYS A 267 3.46 -1.59 3.06
C LYS A 267 2.63 -0.62 2.23
N ALA A 268 1.46 -1.09 1.80
CA ALA A 268 0.47 -0.20 1.22
C ALA A 268 -0.01 0.82 2.28
N CYS A 269 -0.25 2.05 1.84
CA CYS A 269 -0.77 3.08 2.74
C CYS A 269 -2.13 2.68 3.30
N ASP A 270 -2.35 2.97 4.58
CA ASP A 270 -3.66 2.81 5.20
C ASP A 270 -4.70 3.66 4.46
N SER A 271 -5.79 3.04 4.11
CA SER A 271 -6.85 3.68 3.33
C SER A 271 -8.18 3.69 4.07
N LYS A 272 -9.13 4.47 3.56
CA LYS A 272 -10.53 4.40 4.00
C LYS A 272 -11.15 3.01 3.79
N LEU A 273 -10.51 2.18 2.96
CA LEU A 273 -10.92 0.81 2.66
C LEU A 273 -10.41 -0.19 3.70
N GLY A 274 -9.57 0.24 4.65
CA GLY A 274 -8.87 -0.60 5.61
C GLY A 274 -7.46 -0.96 5.15
N GLN A 275 -6.91 -2.00 5.73
CA GLN A 275 -5.56 -2.48 5.41
C GLN A 275 -5.55 -3.15 4.03
N LEU A 276 -4.77 -2.60 3.12
CA LEU A 276 -4.55 -3.15 1.78
C LEU A 276 -3.26 -3.97 1.75
N VAL A 277 -3.23 -4.95 0.87
CA VAL A 277 -2.03 -5.75 0.59
C VAL A 277 -1.49 -5.33 -0.75
N GLY A 278 -0.26 -4.85 -0.75
CA GLY A 278 0.50 -4.57 -1.95
C GLY A 278 1.31 -5.79 -2.38
N ALA A 279 1.52 -5.96 -3.66
CA ALA A 279 2.37 -7.01 -4.21
C ALA A 279 3.14 -6.54 -5.44
N LEU A 280 4.30 -7.16 -5.64
CA LEU A 280 5.07 -7.09 -6.88
C LEU A 280 5.15 -8.50 -7.47
N LEU A 281 4.40 -8.74 -8.54
CA LEU A 281 4.24 -10.04 -9.19
C LEU A 281 5.15 -10.17 -10.40
N ASP A 282 5.66 -11.38 -10.61
CA ASP A 282 6.38 -11.75 -11.82
C ASP A 282 5.39 -11.95 -12.98
N GLU A 283 5.78 -11.57 -14.18
CA GLU A 283 4.93 -11.68 -15.36
C GLU A 283 5.12 -13.08 -16.01
N GLU A 284 4.44 -14.09 -15.42
CA GLU A 284 4.36 -15.42 -16.01
C GLU A 284 2.92 -15.81 -16.32
N SER A 285 2.74 -16.63 -17.35
CA SER A 285 1.46 -16.95 -17.98
C SER A 285 0.45 -17.61 -17.04
N GLY A 286 -0.45 -16.82 -16.42
CA GLY A 286 -1.66 -17.28 -15.74
C GLY A 286 -1.51 -17.65 -14.26
N VAL A 287 -0.31 -17.93 -13.81
CA VAL A 287 0.05 -18.17 -12.42
C VAL A 287 1.12 -17.14 -12.07
N SER A 288 0.90 -16.35 -11.03
CA SER A 288 1.81 -15.26 -10.67
C SER A 288 2.51 -15.58 -9.36
N SER A 289 3.82 -15.77 -9.42
CA SER A 289 4.67 -15.69 -8.24
C SER A 289 5.02 -14.24 -7.92
N GLY A 290 5.43 -13.93 -6.70
CA GLY A 290 5.81 -12.58 -6.35
C GLY A 290 6.05 -12.35 -4.87
N GLN A 291 6.28 -11.08 -4.54
CA GLN A 291 6.45 -10.62 -3.16
C GLN A 291 5.21 -9.84 -2.69
N PHE A 292 4.78 -10.09 -1.45
CA PHE A 292 3.59 -9.50 -0.87
C PHE A 292 3.92 -8.70 0.40
N SER A 293 3.24 -7.59 0.60
CA SER A 293 3.42 -6.75 1.80
C SER A 293 2.75 -7.32 3.06
N SER A 294 2.26 -8.55 3.01
CA SER A 294 1.65 -9.28 4.12
C SER A 294 2.19 -10.69 4.20
N ASN A 295 2.62 -11.10 5.39
CA ASN A 295 3.18 -12.43 5.65
C ASN A 295 2.22 -13.57 5.31
N ARG A 296 0.91 -13.31 5.37
CA ARG A 296 -0.13 -14.31 5.08
C ARG A 296 -0.02 -14.89 3.67
N TYR A 297 0.55 -14.14 2.73
CA TYR A 297 0.62 -14.49 1.31
C TYR A 297 2.04 -14.89 0.85
N ASN A 298 3.05 -14.76 1.72
CA ASN A 298 4.45 -15.12 1.47
C ASN A 298 4.78 -16.56 1.93
N THR A 299 3.83 -17.48 1.92
CA THR A 299 4.08 -18.88 2.31
C THR A 299 4.60 -19.69 1.13
N ALA A 300 5.36 -20.75 1.41
CA ALA A 300 5.99 -21.63 0.42
C ALA A 300 5.02 -22.27 -0.60
N ASN A 301 3.71 -22.23 -0.33
CA ASN A 301 2.68 -22.70 -1.25
C ASN A 301 2.02 -21.57 -2.06
N SER A 302 2.53 -20.34 -1.99
CA SER A 302 1.99 -19.19 -2.73
C SER A 302 2.55 -19.05 -4.16
N ASP A 303 3.26 -20.07 -4.64
CA ASP A 303 3.85 -20.06 -5.99
C ASP A 303 2.78 -20.05 -7.10
N ASP A 304 1.52 -20.35 -6.74
CA ASP A 304 0.42 -20.45 -7.67
C ASP A 304 -0.73 -19.51 -7.27
N VAL A 305 -0.55 -18.20 -7.43
CA VAL A 305 -1.66 -17.25 -7.32
C VAL A 305 -2.40 -17.21 -8.64
N GLU A 306 -3.60 -17.78 -8.70
CA GLU A 306 -4.44 -17.67 -9.89
C GLU A 306 -5.01 -16.26 -9.99
N VAL A 307 -4.62 -15.54 -11.04
CA VAL A 307 -5.05 -14.16 -11.29
C VAL A 307 -6.09 -14.13 -12.40
N THR A 308 -7.31 -13.73 -12.06
CA THR A 308 -8.41 -13.63 -13.01
C THR A 308 -8.99 -12.22 -13.04
N THR A 309 -9.05 -11.60 -14.21
CA THR A 309 -9.66 -10.27 -14.37
C THR A 309 -11.16 -10.40 -14.68
N LYS A 310 -12.01 -9.78 -13.86
CA LYS A 310 -13.45 -9.77 -14.04
C LYS A 310 -13.99 -8.33 -14.04
N GLY A 311 -14.24 -7.80 -15.21
CA GLY A 311 -14.67 -6.42 -15.39
C GLY A 311 -13.58 -5.43 -14.98
N ARG A 312 -13.87 -4.58 -13.97
CA ARG A 312 -12.90 -3.61 -13.42
C ARG A 312 -12.06 -4.17 -12.25
N ALA A 313 -12.35 -5.36 -11.78
CA ALA A 313 -11.67 -5.98 -10.65
C ALA A 313 -10.76 -7.12 -11.10
N THR A 314 -9.62 -7.26 -10.44
CA THR A 314 -8.73 -8.43 -10.52
C THR A 314 -8.95 -9.28 -9.28
N ILE A 315 -9.18 -10.56 -9.47
CA ILE A 315 -9.37 -11.55 -8.40
C ILE A 315 -8.08 -12.35 -8.29
N PHE A 316 -7.55 -12.42 -7.09
CA PHE A 316 -6.38 -13.21 -6.72
C PHE A 316 -6.85 -14.37 -5.86
N ASP A 317 -6.72 -15.58 -6.35
CA ASP A 317 -7.10 -16.80 -5.64
C ASP A 317 -5.86 -17.48 -5.08
N PHE A 318 -5.75 -17.48 -3.75
CA PHE A 318 -4.66 -18.13 -3.01
C PHE A 318 -5.04 -19.55 -2.56
N GLY A 319 -6.14 -20.11 -3.08
CA GLY A 319 -6.68 -21.41 -2.67
C GLY A 319 -7.36 -21.38 -1.29
N THR A 320 -6.77 -20.74 -0.30
CA THR A 320 -7.32 -20.60 1.07
C THR A 320 -8.19 -19.35 1.24
N GLU A 321 -7.87 -18.29 0.52
CA GLU A 321 -8.56 -17.00 0.60
C GLU A 321 -8.54 -16.33 -0.79
N LYS A 322 -9.61 -15.58 -1.08
CA LYS A 322 -9.69 -14.76 -2.29
C LYS A 322 -9.51 -13.30 -1.94
N CYS A 323 -8.70 -12.62 -2.74
CA CYS A 323 -8.53 -11.19 -2.66
C CYS A 323 -9.08 -10.51 -3.93
N ILE A 324 -9.59 -9.30 -3.76
CA ILE A 324 -10.11 -8.46 -4.84
C ILE A 324 -9.27 -7.20 -4.89
N GLY A 325 -8.79 -6.86 -6.06
CA GLY A 325 -7.87 -5.74 -6.21
C GLY A 325 -7.77 -5.22 -7.63
N LYS A 326 -6.64 -4.58 -7.88
CA LYS A 326 -6.25 -3.99 -9.15
C LYS A 326 -4.79 -4.26 -9.44
N THR A 327 -4.43 -4.22 -10.70
CA THR A 327 -3.06 -4.41 -11.18
C THR A 327 -2.63 -3.27 -12.11
N LYS A 328 -1.33 -2.97 -12.10
CA LYS A 328 -0.67 -2.04 -13.03
C LYS A 328 0.69 -2.62 -13.40
N ASN A 329 0.96 -2.71 -14.69
CA ASN A 329 2.28 -3.11 -15.16
C ASN A 329 3.26 -1.95 -15.00
N VAL A 330 4.45 -2.26 -14.51
CA VAL A 330 5.57 -1.36 -14.33
C VAL A 330 6.81 -1.95 -14.98
N THR A 331 7.67 -1.11 -15.55
CA THR A 331 8.94 -1.55 -16.11
C THR A 331 10.06 -1.15 -15.17
N LEU A 332 10.77 -2.14 -14.62
CA LEU A 332 11.89 -1.94 -13.70
C LEU A 332 13.15 -2.51 -14.36
N GLY A 333 14.06 -1.62 -14.72
CA GLY A 333 15.20 -1.98 -15.57
C GLY A 333 14.73 -2.43 -16.96
N LYS A 334 15.06 -3.66 -17.33
CA LYS A 334 14.66 -4.28 -18.59
C LYS A 334 13.35 -5.06 -18.49
N ASN A 335 12.99 -5.50 -17.31
CA ASN A 335 11.91 -6.45 -17.07
C ASN A 335 10.59 -5.75 -16.75
N SER A 336 9.48 -6.37 -17.17
CA SER A 336 8.13 -5.96 -16.81
C SER A 336 7.64 -6.75 -15.61
N PHE A 337 7.01 -6.05 -14.69
CA PHE A 337 6.43 -6.61 -13.48
C PHE A 337 5.01 -6.09 -13.30
N THR A 338 4.19 -6.83 -12.57
CA THR A 338 2.84 -6.41 -12.25
C THR A 338 2.75 -6.00 -10.78
N VAL A 339 2.53 -4.70 -10.55
CA VAL A 339 2.19 -4.19 -9.21
C VAL A 339 0.72 -4.45 -8.97
N ALA A 340 0.41 -5.07 -7.85
CA ALA A 340 -0.97 -5.34 -7.43
C ALA A 340 -1.27 -4.66 -6.09
N LEU A 341 -2.51 -4.20 -5.95
CA LEU A 341 -3.05 -3.71 -4.70
C LEU A 341 -4.41 -4.37 -4.47
N MET A 342 -4.55 -5.06 -3.34
CA MET A 342 -5.71 -5.91 -3.08
C MET A 342 -6.19 -5.83 -1.63
N MET A 343 -7.42 -6.26 -1.43
CA MET A 343 -8.02 -6.50 -0.13
C MET A 343 -8.70 -7.86 -0.10
N THR A 344 -8.97 -8.40 1.07
CA THR A 344 -9.71 -9.66 1.18
C THR A 344 -11.15 -9.51 0.66
N GLU A 345 -11.71 -10.58 0.12
CA GLU A 345 -13.09 -10.59 -0.35
C GLU A 345 -14.08 -10.22 0.77
N SER A 346 -13.77 -10.61 2.01
CA SER A 346 -14.56 -10.26 3.19
C SER A 346 -14.58 -8.74 3.46
N GLN A 347 -13.42 -8.08 3.37
CA GLN A 347 -13.30 -6.62 3.51
C GLN A 347 -14.02 -5.91 2.37
N TYR A 348 -13.83 -6.36 1.13
CA TYR A 348 -14.50 -5.82 -0.04
C TYR A 348 -16.03 -5.91 0.10
N ASN A 349 -16.56 -7.07 0.46
CA ASN A 349 -17.99 -7.27 0.68
C ASN A 349 -18.52 -6.43 1.85
N ALA A 350 -17.73 -6.22 2.91
CA ALA A 350 -18.10 -5.35 4.02
C ALA A 350 -18.22 -3.88 3.57
N GLN A 351 -17.28 -3.38 2.76
CA GLN A 351 -17.33 -2.03 2.21
C GLN A 351 -18.55 -1.83 1.29
N ILE A 352 -18.83 -2.81 0.43
CA ILE A 352 -20.02 -2.78 -0.42
C ILE A 352 -21.31 -2.76 0.42
N ARG A 353 -21.43 -3.63 1.42
CA ARG A 353 -22.58 -3.66 2.32
C ARG A 353 -22.77 -2.32 3.04
N GLN A 354 -21.70 -1.73 3.54
CA GLN A 354 -21.74 -0.43 4.19
C GLN A 354 -22.22 0.66 3.23
N GLY A 355 -21.75 0.64 1.99
CA GLY A 355 -22.22 1.56 0.95
C GLY A 355 -23.69 1.35 0.61
N GLN A 356 -24.12 0.09 0.45
CA GLN A 356 -25.50 -0.28 0.16
C GLN A 356 -26.45 0.10 1.30
N THR A 357 -26.05 -0.09 2.57
CA THR A 357 -26.88 0.31 3.72
C THR A 357 -27.06 1.81 3.82
N LYS A 358 -26.01 2.60 3.54
CA LYS A 358 -26.11 4.08 3.46
C LYS A 358 -27.04 4.50 2.34
N THR A 359 -26.91 3.91 1.15
CA THR A 359 -27.77 4.19 -0.01
C THR A 359 -29.21 3.79 0.26
N ALA A 360 -29.44 2.62 0.83
CA ALA A 360 -30.79 2.16 1.23
C ALA A 360 -31.40 3.08 2.30
N GLY A 361 -30.63 3.57 3.25
CA GLY A 361 -31.07 4.56 4.25
C GLY A 361 -31.52 5.87 3.61
N VAL A 362 -30.76 6.40 2.65
CA VAL A 362 -31.13 7.61 1.91
C VAL A 362 -32.42 7.39 1.11
N ILE A 363 -32.52 6.27 0.40
CA ILE A 363 -33.73 5.91 -0.35
C ILE A 363 -34.94 5.82 0.59
N LEU A 364 -34.79 5.17 1.75
CA LEU A 364 -35.87 5.07 2.75
C LEU A 364 -36.34 6.45 3.24
N ILE A 365 -35.39 7.35 3.53
CA ILE A 365 -35.72 8.73 3.93
C ILE A 365 -36.49 9.45 2.84
N VAL A 366 -36.07 9.35 1.57
CA VAL A 366 -36.76 9.96 0.42
C VAL A 366 -38.17 9.40 0.29
N VAL A 367 -38.34 8.08 0.42
CA VAL A 367 -39.66 7.42 0.36
C VAL A 367 -40.56 7.90 1.50
N LEU A 368 -40.05 7.99 2.74
CA LEU A 368 -40.79 8.49 3.89
C LEU A 368 -41.20 9.97 3.70
N PHE A 369 -40.30 10.78 3.14
CA PHE A 369 -40.59 12.20 2.86
C PHE A 369 -41.67 12.35 1.77
N ALA A 370 -41.59 11.55 0.69
CA ALA A 370 -42.60 11.49 -0.35
C ALA A 370 -43.96 11.04 0.22
N PHE A 371 -43.96 10.05 1.08
CA PHE A 371 -45.17 9.56 1.75
C PHE A 371 -45.80 10.64 2.65
N ALA A 372 -44.98 11.29 3.51
CA ALA A 372 -45.45 12.39 4.37
C ALA A 372 -46.00 13.56 3.54
N TYR A 373 -45.34 13.93 2.45
CA TYR A 373 -45.81 14.95 1.52
C TYR A 373 -47.17 14.59 0.91
N CYS A 374 -47.35 13.34 0.48
CA CYS A 374 -48.62 12.84 -0.03
C CYS A 374 -49.75 12.92 1.00
N LEU A 375 -49.49 12.58 2.25
CA LEU A 375 -50.46 12.70 3.33
C LEU A 375 -50.85 14.17 3.58
N ILE A 376 -49.87 15.08 3.56
CA ILE A 376 -50.11 16.51 3.73
C ILE A 376 -50.97 17.06 2.59
N VAL A 377 -50.62 16.75 1.35
CA VAL A 377 -51.37 17.17 0.15
C VAL A 377 -52.78 16.59 0.17
N SER A 378 -52.92 15.29 0.47
CA SER A 378 -54.22 14.64 0.58
C SER A 378 -55.11 15.32 1.64
N LYS A 379 -54.55 15.61 2.82
CA LYS A 379 -55.29 16.23 3.93
C LYS A 379 -55.63 17.71 3.68
N LYS A 380 -54.71 18.48 3.11
CA LYS A 380 -54.82 19.93 2.94
C LYS A 380 -55.62 20.33 1.70
N TYR A 381 -55.56 19.56 0.62
CA TYR A 381 -56.20 19.91 -0.66
C TYR A 381 -57.36 18.97 -1.02
N VAL A 382 -57.20 17.66 -0.92
CA VAL A 382 -58.23 16.70 -1.36
C VAL A 382 -59.43 16.69 -0.41
N SER A 383 -59.17 16.70 0.91
CA SER A 383 -60.26 16.64 1.91
C SER A 383 -61.22 17.84 1.89
N PRO A 384 -60.76 19.10 1.76
CA PRO A 384 -61.63 20.25 1.64
C PRO A 384 -62.45 20.25 0.33
N ILE A 385 -61.82 19.82 -0.79
CA ILE A 385 -62.48 19.72 -2.09
C ILE A 385 -63.65 18.72 -2.03
N LEU A 386 -63.34 17.50 -1.50
CA LEU A 386 -64.33 16.46 -1.36
C LEU A 386 -65.49 16.87 -0.40
N LYS A 387 -65.16 17.58 0.71
CA LYS A 387 -66.17 18.12 1.62
C LYS A 387 -67.06 19.13 0.93
N LYS A 388 -66.52 20.00 0.06
CA LYS A 388 -67.30 20.94 -0.72
C LYS A 388 -68.12 20.23 -1.79
N ILE A 389 -67.59 19.22 -2.47
CA ILE A 389 -68.34 18.40 -3.42
C ILE A 389 -69.47 17.62 -2.69
N ASP A 390 -69.24 17.06 -1.52
CA ASP A 390 -70.29 16.43 -0.72
C ASP A 390 -71.32 17.40 -0.24
N GLN A 391 -70.97 18.68 0.06
CA GLN A 391 -71.93 19.74 0.38
C GLN A 391 -72.79 20.15 -0.83
N VAL A 392 -72.18 20.14 -2.03
CA VAL A 392 -72.91 20.39 -3.27
C VAL A 392 -73.90 19.23 -3.57
N LYS A 393 -73.45 17.98 -3.30
CA LYS A 393 -74.27 16.78 -3.47
C LYS A 393 -75.46 16.73 -2.53
N LEU A 394 -75.36 17.30 -1.33
CA LEU A 394 -76.41 17.40 -0.33
C LEU A 394 -77.41 18.52 -0.62
N ARG A 395 -77.12 19.46 -1.53
CA ARG A 395 -78.05 20.56 -1.96
C ARG A 395 -78.74 20.35 -3.31
N GLY A 396 -78.48 19.22 -3.96
CA GLY A 396 -78.96 18.96 -5.31
C GLY A 396 -80.20 18.08 -5.36
N ASP A 397 -81.30 18.61 -5.03
CA ASP A 397 -82.55 18.15 -5.61
C ASP A 397 -83.26 19.38 -6.17
N HIS A 398 -83.16 19.58 -7.49
CA HIS A 398 -84.14 20.09 -8.44
C HIS A 398 -83.47 20.44 -9.77
N GLY A 399 -83.97 19.82 -10.81
CA GLY A 399 -83.52 19.86 -12.17
C GLY A 399 -83.43 21.26 -12.76
N GLU A 400 -82.33 21.48 -13.40
CA GLU A 400 -82.02 22.27 -14.57
C GLU A 400 -80.53 22.52 -14.64
N GLN A 401 -79.96 22.55 -15.84
CA GLN A 401 -78.54 22.65 -16.16
C GLN A 401 -77.76 23.51 -15.16
N LEU A 402 -77.05 22.88 -14.25
CA LEU A 402 -76.11 23.52 -13.35
C LEU A 402 -74.85 23.87 -14.15
N LYS A 403 -74.74 25.06 -14.70
CA LYS A 403 -73.49 25.78 -14.88
C LYS A 403 -73.02 26.17 -13.49
N ILE A 404 -72.35 25.28 -12.81
CA ILE A 404 -71.80 25.52 -11.46
C ILE A 404 -70.56 26.37 -11.63
N ARG A 405 -70.73 27.68 -11.52
CA ARG A 405 -69.70 28.71 -11.55
C ARG A 405 -68.56 28.37 -10.52
N GLU A 406 -68.94 27.74 -9.42
CA GLU A 406 -68.01 27.28 -8.35
C GLU A 406 -67.18 26.07 -8.71
N ILE A 407 -67.60 25.24 -9.68
CA ILE A 407 -66.78 24.12 -10.21
C ILE A 407 -65.81 24.68 -11.23
N ASP A 408 -66.17 25.61 -12.05
CA ASP A 408 -65.28 26.29 -12.99
C ASP A 408 -64.23 27.12 -12.24
N ASP A 409 -64.61 27.81 -11.13
CA ASP A 409 -63.65 28.49 -10.24
C ASP A 409 -62.75 27.50 -9.52
N LEU A 410 -63.26 26.32 -9.15
CA LEU A 410 -62.41 25.24 -8.56
C LEU A 410 -61.46 24.68 -9.59
N PHE A 411 -61.87 24.44 -10.83
CA PHE A 411 -61.00 24.01 -11.93
C PHE A 411 -60.03 25.11 -12.33
N ALA A 412 -60.49 26.40 -12.38
CA ALA A 412 -59.58 27.53 -12.60
C ALA A 412 -58.57 27.67 -11.46
N PHE A 413 -58.95 27.46 -10.19
CA PHE A 413 -58.08 27.46 -9.05
C PHE A 413 -57.09 26.28 -9.08
N LEU A 414 -57.54 25.09 -9.51
CA LEU A 414 -56.66 23.93 -9.67
C LEU A 414 -55.66 24.14 -10.83
N ALA A 415 -56.14 24.69 -11.96
CA ALA A 415 -55.28 25.03 -13.10
C ALA A 415 -54.23 26.10 -12.72
N ASP A 416 -54.63 27.12 -11.94
CA ASP A 416 -53.71 28.15 -11.44
C ASP A 416 -52.68 27.56 -10.44
N LYS A 417 -53.10 26.58 -9.63
CA LYS A 417 -52.20 25.84 -8.73
C LYS A 417 -51.27 24.89 -9.48
N ASP A 418 -51.75 24.24 -10.54
CA ASP A 418 -50.91 23.37 -11.37
C ASP A 418 -49.84 24.19 -12.11
N VAL A 419 -50.19 25.37 -12.63
CA VAL A 419 -49.22 26.31 -13.23
C VAL A 419 -48.20 26.78 -12.21
N ALA A 420 -48.66 27.15 -10.99
CA ALA A 420 -47.74 27.57 -9.91
C ALA A 420 -46.83 26.42 -9.44
N HIS A 421 -47.33 25.19 -9.48
CA HIS A 421 -46.54 24.00 -9.11
C HIS A 421 -45.51 23.65 -10.19
N GLU A 422 -45.90 23.81 -11.47
CA GLU A 422 -44.99 23.63 -12.59
C GLU A 422 -43.87 24.69 -12.60
N GLU A 423 -44.20 25.91 -12.18
CA GLU A 423 -43.23 26.98 -12.01
C GLU A 423 -42.26 26.69 -10.82
N GLN A 424 -42.80 26.15 -9.71
CA GLN A 424 -41.95 25.69 -8.58
C GLN A 424 -41.08 24.51 -8.94
N LEU A 425 -41.57 23.55 -9.74
CA LEU A 425 -40.78 22.46 -10.26
C LEU A 425 -39.65 22.96 -11.15
N LYS A 426 -39.90 23.92 -12.04
CA LYS A 426 -38.87 24.57 -12.85
C LYS A 426 -37.81 25.28 -12.01
N ILE A 427 -38.24 25.97 -10.94
CA ILE A 427 -37.32 26.63 -9.99
C ILE A 427 -36.50 25.57 -9.22
N LEU A 428 -37.12 24.46 -8.82
CA LEU A 428 -36.45 23.38 -8.13
C LEU A 428 -35.47 22.63 -9.05
N GLU A 429 -35.85 22.39 -10.31
CA GLU A 429 -34.98 21.83 -11.33
C GLU A 429 -33.78 22.77 -11.61
N ALA A 430 -34.02 24.07 -11.72
CA ALA A 430 -32.98 25.07 -11.89
C ALA A 430 -32.05 25.13 -10.66
N ALA A 431 -32.62 25.05 -9.45
CA ALA A 431 -31.82 24.97 -8.21
C ALA A 431 -31.02 23.69 -8.10
N LYS A 432 -31.60 22.55 -8.54
CA LYS A 432 -30.88 21.27 -8.61
C LYS A 432 -29.71 21.33 -9.61
N GLN A 433 -29.99 21.94 -10.78
CA GLN A 433 -28.96 22.08 -11.81
C GLN A 433 -27.82 23.01 -11.37
N ALA A 434 -28.15 24.11 -10.67
CA ALA A 434 -27.16 24.99 -10.07
C ALA A 434 -26.34 24.28 -8.96
N ALA A 435 -26.99 23.45 -8.14
CA ALA A 435 -26.31 22.66 -7.11
C ALA A 435 -25.40 21.57 -7.72
N GLU A 436 -25.82 20.96 -8.84
CA GLU A 436 -24.99 19.99 -9.58
C GLU A 436 -23.76 20.68 -10.23
N GLU A 437 -23.94 21.89 -10.78
CA GLU A 437 -22.82 22.67 -11.31
C GLU A 437 -21.85 23.13 -10.21
N ASP A 438 -22.35 23.55 -9.05
CA ASP A 438 -21.51 23.91 -7.90
C ASP A 438 -20.79 22.69 -7.34
N ALA A 439 -21.45 21.53 -7.26
CA ALA A 439 -20.81 20.28 -6.88
C ALA A 439 -19.70 19.87 -7.87
N GLN A 440 -19.94 20.09 -9.18
CA GLN A 440 -18.90 19.86 -10.19
C GLN A 440 -17.71 20.84 -10.05
N ARG A 441 -17.99 22.11 -9.74
CA ARG A 441 -16.93 23.11 -9.46
C ARG A 441 -16.15 22.75 -8.21
N HIS A 442 -16.82 22.33 -7.14
CA HIS A 442 -16.16 21.86 -5.91
C HIS A 442 -15.35 20.59 -6.14
N LYS A 443 -15.87 19.65 -6.97
CA LYS A 443 -15.11 18.46 -7.35
C LYS A 443 -13.87 18.80 -8.15
N ALA A 444 -13.98 19.70 -9.14
CA ALA A 444 -12.83 20.16 -9.92
C ALA A 444 -11.82 20.92 -9.07
N ALA A 445 -12.28 21.74 -8.10
CA ALA A 445 -11.40 22.42 -7.16
C ALA A 445 -10.72 21.45 -6.20
N TYR A 446 -11.43 20.40 -5.76
CA TYR A 446 -10.85 19.33 -4.92
C TYR A 446 -9.81 18.51 -5.68
N GLU A 447 -10.11 18.13 -6.93
CA GLU A 447 -9.15 17.42 -7.78
C GLU A 447 -7.88 18.25 -8.03
N LYS A 448 -8.02 19.56 -8.25
CA LYS A 448 -6.90 20.49 -8.38
C LYS A 448 -6.10 20.60 -7.08
N SER A 449 -6.77 20.71 -5.95
CA SER A 449 -6.12 20.75 -4.62
C SER A 449 -5.41 19.43 -4.29
N LEU A 450 -5.96 18.29 -4.71
CA LEU A 450 -5.35 16.98 -4.54
C LEU A 450 -4.07 16.85 -5.38
N GLU A 451 -4.09 17.38 -6.59
CA GLU A 451 -2.90 17.41 -7.47
C GLU A 451 -1.80 18.32 -6.89
N GLU A 452 -2.17 19.51 -6.41
CA GLU A 452 -1.25 20.44 -5.72
C GLU A 452 -0.69 19.80 -4.43
N TYR A 453 -1.52 19.09 -3.66
CA TYR A 453 -1.09 18.34 -2.46
C TYR A 453 -0.13 17.22 -2.81
N ARG A 454 -0.38 16.48 -3.90
CA ARG A 454 0.50 15.40 -4.41
C ARG A 454 1.87 15.95 -4.83
N LEU A 455 1.88 17.09 -5.53
CA LEU A 455 3.12 17.74 -5.92
C LEU A 455 3.91 18.22 -4.71
N ALA A 456 3.24 18.85 -3.73
CA ALA A 456 3.87 19.29 -2.49
C ALA A 456 4.38 18.12 -1.64
N GLN A 457 3.66 17.01 -1.60
CA GLN A 457 4.05 15.80 -0.87
C GLN A 457 5.30 15.15 -1.49
N ASN A 458 5.39 15.13 -2.82
CA ASN A 458 6.57 14.65 -3.53
C ASN A 458 7.79 15.55 -3.26
N GLU A 459 7.60 16.87 -3.25
CA GLU A 459 8.65 17.84 -2.96
C GLU A 459 9.14 17.75 -1.50
N ILE A 460 8.22 17.55 -0.54
CA ILE A 460 8.54 17.32 0.87
C ILE A 460 9.28 15.98 1.04
N MET A 461 8.89 14.93 0.30
CA MET A 461 9.54 13.62 0.37
C MET A 461 10.99 13.69 -0.13
N HIS A 462 11.24 14.37 -1.25
CA HIS A 462 12.60 14.61 -1.76
C HIS A 462 13.47 15.40 -0.76
N LEU A 463 12.93 16.48 -0.19
CA LEU A 463 13.63 17.30 0.80
C LEU A 463 13.90 16.53 2.11
N THR A 464 12.97 15.63 2.50
CA THR A 464 13.10 14.84 3.74
C THR A 464 14.11 13.70 3.60
N GLU A 465 14.24 13.11 2.39
CA GLU A 465 15.24 12.07 2.13
C GLU A 465 16.67 12.63 2.09
N ASP A 466 16.85 13.77 1.45
CA ASP A 466 18.16 14.43 1.42
C ASP A 466 18.59 14.92 2.82
N GLN A 467 17.67 15.44 3.62
CA GLN A 467 17.95 15.79 5.01
C GLN A 467 18.24 14.57 5.89
N LYS A 468 17.49 13.44 5.71
CA LYS A 468 17.75 12.22 6.45
C LYS A 468 19.11 11.61 6.16
N LYS A 469 19.58 11.66 4.91
CA LYS A 469 20.91 11.15 4.54
C LYS A 469 22.03 11.98 5.19
N LYS A 470 21.88 13.31 5.25
CA LYS A 470 22.87 14.21 5.85
C LYS A 470 22.88 14.13 7.38
N ILE A 471 21.69 14.05 7.98
CA ILE A 471 21.50 13.97 9.44
C ILE A 471 22.08 12.66 10.02
N VAL A 472 21.99 11.53 9.29
CA VAL A 472 22.45 10.22 9.83
C VAL A 472 23.97 10.15 9.99
N LEU A 473 24.75 10.83 9.14
CA LEU A 473 26.21 10.85 9.27
C LEU A 473 26.68 11.82 10.37
N GLU A 474 26.13 13.03 10.36
CA GLU A 474 26.40 14.06 11.38
C GLU A 474 25.92 13.60 12.78
N ASP A 475 24.79 12.91 12.86
CA ASP A 475 24.25 12.36 14.10
C ASP A 475 25.13 11.24 14.67
N TYR A 476 25.73 10.43 13.83
CA TYR A 476 26.60 9.33 14.28
C TYR A 476 27.95 9.86 14.79
N ASP A 477 28.55 10.82 14.11
CA ASP A 477 29.79 11.47 14.56
C ASP A 477 29.58 12.19 15.88
N TYR A 478 28.45 12.88 16.00
CA TYR A 478 28.03 13.53 17.26
C TYR A 478 27.88 12.49 18.38
N PHE A 479 27.26 11.36 18.10
CA PHE A 479 27.10 10.25 19.07
C PHE A 479 28.45 9.73 19.56
N ILE A 480 29.40 9.49 18.68
CA ILE A 480 30.73 8.98 19.04
C ILE A 480 31.51 9.98 19.91
N CYS A 481 31.51 11.25 19.53
CA CYS A 481 32.21 12.31 20.27
C CYS A 481 31.64 12.47 21.69
N ASN A 482 30.34 12.31 21.85
CA ASN A 482 29.65 12.56 23.12
C ASN A 482 29.50 11.35 24.04
N LEU A 483 29.91 10.15 23.64
CA LEU A 483 29.87 8.96 24.51
C LEU A 483 30.64 9.16 25.84
N LYS A 484 31.73 9.93 25.80
CA LYS A 484 32.55 10.24 26.99
C LYS A 484 31.88 11.25 27.95
N THR A 485 30.79 11.87 27.54
CA THR A 485 30.05 12.85 28.37
C THR A 485 28.99 12.22 29.28
N LEU A 486 28.79 10.92 29.17
CA LEU A 486 27.86 10.20 30.03
C LEU A 486 28.41 10.15 31.47
N THR A 487 27.57 10.42 32.42
CA THR A 487 27.89 10.23 33.84
C THR A 487 28.00 8.74 34.18
N PRO A 488 28.63 8.36 35.29
CA PRO A 488 28.77 6.95 35.68
C PRO A 488 27.42 6.19 35.74
N ALA A 489 26.38 6.85 36.22
CA ALA A 489 25.02 6.27 36.24
C ALA A 489 24.43 6.09 34.82
N GLU A 490 24.60 7.08 33.96
CA GLU A 490 24.14 7.03 32.56
C GLU A 490 24.93 6.01 31.76
N SER A 491 26.24 5.89 31.95
CA SER A 491 27.08 4.85 31.35
C SER A 491 26.60 3.46 31.77
N ARG A 492 26.29 3.26 33.04
CA ARG A 492 25.81 1.96 33.50
C ARG A 492 24.46 1.59 32.89
N ILE A 493 23.56 2.54 32.71
CA ILE A 493 22.27 2.33 32.01
C ILE A 493 22.52 2.03 30.52
N TYR A 494 23.43 2.73 29.89
CA TYR A 494 23.83 2.52 28.50
C TYR A 494 24.41 1.11 28.30
N GLU A 495 25.32 0.63 29.16
CA GLU A 495 25.87 -0.73 29.13
C GLU A 495 24.77 -1.79 29.24
N LEU A 496 23.85 -1.64 30.19
CA LEU A 496 22.73 -2.56 30.36
C LEU A 496 21.79 -2.59 29.14
N TYR A 497 21.66 -1.48 28.41
CA TYR A 497 20.97 -1.50 27.11
C TYR A 497 21.73 -2.28 26.05
N LEU A 498 23.06 -2.22 26.05
CA LEU A 498 23.90 -3.01 25.14
C LEU A 498 23.85 -4.51 25.47
N GLU A 499 23.68 -4.87 26.74
CA GLU A 499 23.43 -6.24 27.19
C GLU A 499 22.01 -6.75 26.83
N GLY A 500 21.20 -5.94 26.18
CA GLY A 500 19.84 -6.30 25.72
C GLY A 500 18.74 -6.14 26.76
N LYS A 501 19.04 -5.60 27.96
CA LYS A 501 18.09 -5.47 29.05
C LYS A 501 16.94 -4.51 28.71
N THR A 502 15.75 -4.86 29.10
CA THR A 502 14.57 -3.99 29.00
C THR A 502 14.60 -2.86 30.05
N ALA A 503 13.82 -1.83 29.86
CA ALA A 503 13.74 -0.73 30.83
C ALA A 503 13.30 -1.20 32.23
N GLN A 504 12.39 -2.18 32.31
CA GLN A 504 11.95 -2.76 33.60
C GLN A 504 13.07 -3.53 34.29
N GLU A 505 13.82 -4.33 33.54
CA GLU A 505 14.96 -5.06 34.10
C GLU A 505 16.07 -4.12 34.56
N ILE A 506 16.35 -3.04 33.82
CA ILE A 506 17.35 -2.03 34.19
C ILE A 506 16.94 -1.30 35.48
N ALA A 507 15.68 -0.91 35.58
CA ALA A 507 15.16 -0.29 36.79
C ALA A 507 15.31 -1.23 38.02
N THR A 508 15.04 -2.51 37.84
CA THR A 508 15.19 -3.55 38.87
C THR A 508 16.67 -3.77 39.23
N ILE A 509 17.55 -3.90 38.27
CA ILE A 509 19.00 -4.14 38.49
C ILE A 509 19.64 -2.96 39.20
N LEU A 510 19.25 -1.74 38.91
CA LEU A 510 19.82 -0.52 39.49
C LEU A 510 19.08 -0.05 40.74
N GLY A 511 17.99 -0.69 41.13
CA GLY A 511 17.19 -0.34 42.28
C GLY A 511 16.52 1.06 42.18
N ILE A 512 16.20 1.51 40.98
CA ILE A 512 15.62 2.83 40.72
C ILE A 512 14.19 2.72 40.21
N GLN A 513 13.39 3.76 40.46
CA GLN A 513 12.03 3.83 39.93
C GLN A 513 12.02 4.08 38.41
N GLU A 514 11.00 3.60 37.73
CA GLU A 514 10.85 3.79 36.26
C GLU A 514 10.91 5.27 35.82
N ASN A 515 10.36 6.16 36.61
CA ASN A 515 10.42 7.60 36.31
C ASN A 515 11.85 8.15 36.39
N THR A 516 12.66 7.63 37.31
CA THR A 516 14.09 7.96 37.41
C THR A 516 14.86 7.44 36.20
N LEU A 517 14.54 6.23 35.77
CA LEU A 517 15.14 5.67 34.54
C LEU A 517 14.72 6.47 33.29
N LYS A 518 13.44 6.89 33.19
CA LYS A 518 12.99 7.78 32.10
C LYS A 518 13.75 9.11 32.07
N TYR A 519 14.04 9.68 33.24
CA TYR A 519 14.85 10.87 33.33
C TYR A 519 16.29 10.66 32.83
N HIS A 520 16.94 9.57 33.25
CA HIS A 520 18.27 9.22 32.76
C HIS A 520 18.26 8.94 31.25
N ASN A 521 17.24 8.23 30.72
CA ASN A 521 17.11 7.99 29.31
C ASN A 521 16.99 9.29 28.50
N LYS A 522 16.20 10.26 28.98
CA LYS A 522 16.10 11.57 28.35
C LYS A 522 17.46 12.28 28.29
N ASN A 523 18.23 12.20 29.36
CA ASN A 523 19.57 12.81 29.43
C ASN A 523 20.56 12.08 28.51
N ILE A 524 20.57 10.75 28.50
CA ILE A 524 21.39 9.93 27.60
C ILE A 524 21.07 10.27 26.15
N TYR A 525 19.80 10.31 25.78
CA TYR A 525 19.38 10.62 24.41
C TYR A 525 19.76 12.05 24.02
N GLY A 526 19.56 13.01 24.92
CA GLY A 526 19.97 14.39 24.68
C GLY A 526 21.47 14.56 24.51
N LYS A 527 22.27 13.91 25.37
CA LYS A 527 23.74 13.98 25.30
C LYS A 527 24.29 13.31 24.05
N LEU A 528 23.73 12.16 23.69
CA LEU A 528 24.20 11.36 22.55
C LEU A 528 23.58 11.77 21.22
N GLY A 529 22.67 12.74 21.20
CA GLY A 529 22.00 13.21 19.99
C GLY A 529 21.07 12.16 19.34
N VAL A 530 20.54 11.23 20.15
CA VAL A 530 19.65 10.19 19.62
C VAL A 530 18.20 10.44 20.04
N SER A 531 17.27 10.11 19.16
CA SER A 531 15.83 10.35 19.39
C SER A 531 15.11 9.13 19.98
N SER A 532 15.74 7.96 20.00
CA SER A 532 15.12 6.72 20.44
C SER A 532 16.13 5.67 20.90
N ARG A 533 15.67 4.72 21.73
CA ARG A 533 16.45 3.53 22.09
C ARG A 533 16.93 2.75 20.85
N LYS A 534 16.11 2.66 19.81
CA LYS A 534 16.47 1.99 18.56
C LYS A 534 17.65 2.67 17.89
N GLN A 535 17.67 3.99 17.81
CA GLN A 535 18.77 4.77 17.24
C GLN A 535 20.04 4.66 18.10
N LEU A 536 19.89 4.72 19.43
CA LEU A 536 20.97 4.51 20.39
C LEU A 536 21.70 3.17 20.16
N LEU A 537 20.94 2.08 20.12
CA LEU A 537 21.48 0.73 19.96
C LEU A 537 22.09 0.51 18.57
N ARG A 538 21.51 1.14 17.54
CA ARG A 538 22.07 1.11 16.18
C ARG A 538 23.44 1.80 16.11
N PHE A 539 23.58 2.96 16.69
CA PHE A 539 24.84 3.70 16.73
C PHE A 539 25.88 3.02 17.61
N ALA A 540 25.46 2.44 18.74
CA ALA A 540 26.33 1.67 19.60
C ALA A 540 26.86 0.38 18.93
N ALA A 541 26.03 -0.32 18.16
CA ALA A 541 26.44 -1.49 17.40
C ALA A 541 27.46 -1.14 16.31
N LEU A 542 27.25 -0.01 15.60
CA LEU A 542 28.22 0.50 14.62
C LEU A 542 29.58 0.79 15.27
N LYS A 543 29.57 1.42 16.48
CA LYS A 543 30.79 1.68 17.24
C LYS A 543 31.52 0.39 17.63
N GLN A 544 30.82 -0.59 18.21
CA GLN A 544 31.42 -1.86 18.60
C GLN A 544 32.09 -2.60 17.42
N GLN A 545 31.55 -2.42 16.24
CA GLN A 545 32.07 -3.00 15.02
C GLN A 545 33.33 -2.26 14.53
N GLN A 546 33.39 -0.95 14.67
CA GLN A 546 34.60 -0.15 14.40
C GLN A 546 35.71 -0.46 15.39
N ASP A 547 35.39 -0.54 16.69
CA ASP A 547 36.38 -0.88 17.75
C ASP A 547 36.98 -2.28 17.55
N LYS A 548 36.22 -3.24 16.94
CA LYS A 548 36.72 -4.60 16.62
C LYS A 548 37.61 -4.63 15.37
N ASN A 549 37.41 -3.72 14.43
CA ASN A 549 38.14 -3.66 13.17
C ASN A 549 39.45 -2.88 13.26
N GLY A 550 39.80 -2.31 14.40
CA GLY A 550 41.11 -1.72 14.66
C GLY A 550 41.36 -0.36 13.98
N GLU A 551 40.29 0.35 13.53
CA GLU A 551 40.45 1.69 12.97
C GLU A 551 40.47 2.77 14.07
N PRO A 552 41.42 3.75 14.01
CA PRO A 552 41.48 4.83 15.00
C PRO A 552 40.30 5.79 14.84
N ASN A 553 39.75 6.24 15.97
CA ASN A 553 38.74 7.32 16.03
C ASN A 553 39.22 8.54 15.24
N ILE A 554 38.46 8.92 14.23
CA ILE A 554 38.56 10.23 13.58
C ILE A 554 37.88 11.28 14.45
#